data_864e1a6ff28e9a4f50613d14864f7f69
#
_entry.id   864e1a6ff28e9a4f50613d14864f7f69
#
_cell.length_a   1.000
_cell.length_b   1.000
_cell.length_c   1.000
_cell.angle_alpha   90.00
_cell.angle_beta   90.00
_cell.angle_gamma   90.00
#
_symmetry.space_group_name_H-M   'P 1'
#
loop_
_entity.id
_entity.type
_entity.pdbx_description
1 polymer ?
#
loop_
_entity_poly.entity_id
_entity_poly.type
_entity_poly.pdbx_seq_one_letter_code
_entity_poly.pdbx_strand_id
1 'polypeptide(L)'
;MNRLFTGKKSYVILLVAALAAALFPAPKANAAYSLVWSDEFGGSSINSNNWVFDIGTGSGGWGNNELQYYTSRSENARIENGNLVIEAKREAYGGMNYTSARLKTQGKKSFKYGKIEARIKLPKGQGIWPAFWMLGADIGTVGWPKSGEIDIMEHINNENNTYGYIHWDVNGGHASYGGPSHTFDVTQYHVYSIEWTASAIKWLVDGVQFWEANIANNVNSTEEFHKEHFLLLNMAVGGNWPGSPNSSTEFPAKMYVDYVRVYQDGAAPSTGIVSGGTYKLINTNSGKALDVSGSGTAPGTNVQIWTDNNTGAQKWTIYRNANGTYKLINTNSALALDVAGTGTADGTNVQVWTDLGNAAQTWNIVLNADGTYKLVNPNSGKALDVSSSGTANGTNVQIWTDNGTGAQKWNLVRLQ
;
A
#
# COMPACT_ATOMS: atom_id res chain seq x y z
N MET A 1 -64.62 -19.83 76.55
CA MET A 1 -64.86 -19.38 75.18
C MET A 1 -63.75 -18.42 74.78
N ASN A 2 -62.60 -18.92 74.32
CA ASN A 2 -61.43 -18.10 73.92
C ASN A 2 -61.02 -18.47 72.51
N ARG A 3 -61.12 -17.57 71.62
CA ARG A 3 -60.62 -17.69 70.25
C ARG A 3 -59.19 -17.17 70.20
N LEU A 4 -58.24 -18.06 69.84
CA LEU A 4 -56.87 -17.74 69.49
C LEU A 4 -56.76 -17.22 68.07
N PHE A 5 -56.21 -16.05 67.92
CA PHE A 5 -55.80 -15.51 66.58
C PHE A 5 -54.33 -15.90 66.37
N THR A 6 -54.08 -16.74 65.37
CA THR A 6 -52.75 -17.04 64.86
C THR A 6 -52.38 -16.08 63.71
N GLY A 7 -51.50 -15.14 63.96
CA GLY A 7 -50.92 -14.29 62.97
C GLY A 7 -49.85 -15.00 62.14
N LYS A 8 -50.05 -15.17 60.84
CA LYS A 8 -49.00 -15.58 59.88
C LYS A 8 -48.07 -14.42 59.57
N LYS A 9 -46.80 -14.51 59.95
CA LYS A 9 -45.74 -13.62 59.48
C LYS A 9 -45.25 -14.09 58.13
N SER A 10 -45.50 -13.30 57.09
CA SER A 10 -44.96 -13.49 55.76
C SER A 10 -43.55 -12.87 55.70
N TYR A 11 -42.55 -13.72 55.51
CA TYR A 11 -41.19 -13.26 55.23
C TYR A 11 -41.07 -13.06 53.70
N VAL A 12 -40.84 -11.80 53.30
CA VAL A 12 -40.43 -11.48 51.90
C VAL A 12 -38.95 -11.72 51.80
N ILE A 13 -38.55 -12.78 51.11
CA ILE A 13 -37.13 -13.03 50.76
C ILE A 13 -36.86 -12.20 49.52
N LEU A 14 -36.06 -11.10 49.67
CA LEU A 14 -35.48 -10.37 48.56
C LEU A 14 -34.31 -11.20 47.98
N LEU A 15 -34.52 -11.83 46.84
CA LEU A 15 -33.43 -12.43 46.06
C LEU A 15 -32.68 -11.30 45.34
N VAL A 16 -31.51 -10.92 45.84
CA VAL A 16 -30.57 -10.06 45.12
C VAL A 16 -29.80 -10.95 44.15
N ALA A 17 -30.22 -10.96 42.87
CA ALA A 17 -29.46 -11.58 41.79
C ALA A 17 -28.26 -10.67 41.47
N ALA A 18 -27.09 -11.02 41.98
CA ALA A 18 -25.84 -10.39 41.53
C ALA A 18 -25.55 -10.86 40.10
N LEU A 19 -25.75 -10.00 39.12
CA LEU A 19 -25.32 -10.21 37.75
C LEU A 19 -23.80 -10.08 37.73
N ALA A 20 -23.09 -11.20 37.75
CA ALA A 20 -21.65 -11.22 37.43
C ALA A 20 -21.50 -10.92 35.92
N ALA A 21 -21.24 -9.68 35.56
CA ALA A 21 -20.82 -9.34 34.24
C ALA A 21 -19.44 -9.96 34.00
N ALA A 22 -19.42 -11.08 33.28
CA ALA A 22 -18.19 -11.63 32.73
C ALA A 22 -17.57 -10.59 31.82
N LEU A 23 -16.49 -9.96 32.27
CA LEU A 23 -15.62 -9.12 31.44
C LEU A 23 -14.94 -10.05 30.42
N PHE A 24 -15.63 -10.34 29.31
CA PHE A 24 -14.94 -10.82 28.14
C PHE A 24 -14.05 -9.68 27.63
N PRO A 25 -12.74 -9.88 27.49
CA PRO A 25 -11.93 -8.88 26.84
C PRO A 25 -12.54 -8.63 25.45
N ALA A 26 -12.87 -7.36 25.16
CA ALA A 26 -13.31 -6.99 23.82
C ALA A 26 -12.29 -7.55 22.81
N PRO A 27 -12.75 -8.16 21.70
CA PRO A 27 -11.82 -8.59 20.67
C PRO A 27 -10.97 -7.38 20.31
N LYS A 28 -9.64 -7.53 20.39
CA LYS A 28 -8.72 -6.51 19.87
C LYS A 28 -9.17 -6.26 18.44
N ALA A 29 -9.65 -5.06 18.16
CA ALA A 29 -9.85 -4.64 16.79
C ALA A 29 -8.53 -4.91 16.08
N ASN A 30 -8.53 -5.78 15.07
CA ASN A 30 -7.37 -5.92 14.20
C ASN A 30 -7.07 -4.51 13.71
N ALA A 31 -5.88 -4.00 14.00
CA ALA A 31 -5.45 -2.73 13.48
C ALA A 31 -5.60 -2.83 11.95
N ALA A 32 -6.35 -1.91 11.37
CA ALA A 32 -6.62 -1.97 9.94
C ALA A 32 -5.33 -1.67 9.19
N TYR A 33 -4.94 -2.53 8.28
CA TYR A 33 -3.84 -2.30 7.36
C TYR A 33 -4.05 -1.02 6.57
N SER A 34 -3.07 -0.13 6.59
CA SER A 34 -3.05 1.10 5.82
C SER A 34 -2.03 1.01 4.70
N LEU A 35 -2.41 1.42 3.48
CA LEU A 35 -1.49 1.48 2.34
C LEU A 35 -0.37 2.48 2.64
N VAL A 36 0.89 2.01 2.69
CA VAL A 36 2.06 2.84 2.98
C VAL A 36 2.91 3.11 1.74
N TRP A 37 2.83 2.25 0.74
CA TRP A 37 3.52 2.40 -0.53
C TRP A 37 2.80 1.59 -1.62
N SER A 38 2.83 2.11 -2.85
CA SER A 38 2.43 1.35 -4.03
C SER A 38 3.15 1.81 -5.29
N ASP A 39 3.18 0.94 -6.29
CA ASP A 39 3.39 1.28 -7.68
C ASP A 39 2.27 0.62 -8.49
N GLU A 40 1.43 1.46 -9.07
CA GLU A 40 0.25 1.05 -9.87
C GLU A 40 0.60 0.99 -11.38
N PHE A 41 1.85 1.17 -11.75
CA PHE A 41 2.38 1.15 -13.11
C PHE A 41 1.57 1.96 -14.15
N GLY A 42 0.81 2.95 -13.68
CA GLY A 42 -0.07 3.79 -14.49
C GLY A 42 0.65 4.87 -15.33
N GLY A 43 1.97 4.96 -15.24
CA GLY A 43 2.79 5.91 -16.01
C GLY A 43 3.09 5.43 -17.41
N SER A 44 3.90 6.20 -18.16
CA SER A 44 4.43 5.82 -19.47
C SER A 44 5.79 5.12 -19.42
N SER A 45 6.42 5.08 -18.25
CA SER A 45 7.74 4.46 -18.01
C SER A 45 7.86 3.94 -16.59
N ILE A 46 8.80 3.01 -16.39
CA ILE A 46 9.12 2.47 -15.06
C ILE A 46 9.69 3.60 -14.18
N ASN A 47 9.12 3.77 -12.99
CA ASN A 47 9.47 4.83 -12.07
C ASN A 47 10.85 4.56 -11.42
N SER A 48 11.88 5.28 -11.83
CA SER A 48 13.24 5.16 -11.32
C SER A 48 13.41 5.61 -9.85
N ASN A 49 12.42 6.29 -9.25
CA ASN A 49 12.40 6.58 -7.82
C ASN A 49 11.99 5.34 -7.00
N ASN A 50 11.33 4.36 -7.63
CA ASN A 50 10.91 3.11 -6.99
C ASN A 50 11.85 1.95 -7.35
N TRP A 51 12.30 1.87 -8.61
CA TRP A 51 12.95 0.69 -9.16
C TRP A 51 14.34 0.97 -9.72
N VAL A 52 15.24 0.00 -9.50
CA VAL A 52 16.53 -0.10 -10.20
C VAL A 52 16.64 -1.48 -10.82
N PHE A 53 17.49 -1.61 -11.85
CA PHE A 53 17.68 -2.87 -12.55
C PHE A 53 18.96 -3.57 -12.08
N ASP A 54 18.91 -4.89 -11.98
CA ASP A 54 20.10 -5.73 -12.05
C ASP A 54 20.44 -5.99 -13.50
N ILE A 55 21.74 -5.91 -13.84
CA ILE A 55 22.24 -6.05 -15.20
C ILE A 55 23.29 -7.16 -15.24
N GLY A 56 23.21 -8.01 -16.26
CA GLY A 56 24.22 -9.06 -16.47
C GLY A 56 23.75 -10.44 -16.06
N THR A 57 24.69 -11.32 -15.76
CA THR A 57 24.46 -12.73 -15.46
C THR A 57 24.66 -13.08 -13.98
N GLY A 58 25.11 -12.12 -13.18
CA GLY A 58 25.45 -12.34 -11.77
C GLY A 58 26.59 -13.37 -11.61
N SER A 59 26.92 -13.69 -10.37
CA SER A 59 27.88 -14.76 -10.07
C SER A 59 27.18 -16.11 -10.16
N GLY A 60 27.73 -17.04 -10.97
CA GLY A 60 27.16 -18.38 -11.13
C GLY A 60 25.72 -18.40 -11.63
N GLY A 61 25.35 -17.50 -12.59
CA GLY A 61 23.96 -17.38 -13.04
C GLY A 61 23.03 -17.04 -11.88
N TRP A 62 23.32 -15.93 -11.19
CA TRP A 62 22.61 -15.45 -9.99
C TRP A 62 22.52 -16.49 -8.85
N GLY A 63 23.50 -17.42 -8.79
CA GLY A 63 23.56 -18.49 -7.80
C GLY A 63 22.79 -19.76 -8.19
N ASN A 64 22.03 -19.75 -9.27
CA ASN A 64 21.11 -20.82 -9.68
C ASN A 64 21.44 -21.41 -11.06
N ASN A 65 22.59 -21.06 -11.68
CA ASN A 65 22.90 -21.43 -13.07
C ASN A 65 21.84 -20.98 -14.08
N GLU A 66 21.23 -19.83 -13.85
CA GLU A 66 20.27 -19.20 -14.75
C GLU A 66 20.93 -18.84 -16.10
N LEU A 67 20.16 -18.87 -17.18
CA LEU A 67 20.66 -18.81 -18.55
C LEU A 67 20.46 -17.45 -19.25
N GLN A 68 19.75 -16.51 -18.63
CA GLN A 68 19.49 -15.19 -19.20
C GLN A 68 20.56 -14.17 -18.84
N TYR A 69 20.67 -13.16 -19.69
CA TYR A 69 21.27 -11.88 -19.36
C TYR A 69 20.16 -10.92 -18.95
N TYR A 70 20.17 -10.38 -17.72
CA TYR A 70 19.24 -9.35 -17.31
C TYR A 70 19.64 -7.99 -17.88
N THR A 71 18.68 -7.26 -18.43
CA THR A 71 18.86 -5.95 -19.06
C THR A 71 17.88 -4.91 -18.51
N SER A 72 18.15 -3.62 -18.78
CA SER A 72 17.21 -2.51 -18.55
C SER A 72 16.53 -2.03 -19.82
N ARG A 73 16.62 -2.80 -20.92
CA ARG A 73 16.04 -2.43 -22.23
C ARG A 73 14.51 -2.52 -22.17
N SER A 74 13.84 -1.68 -22.92
CA SER A 74 12.36 -1.67 -23.06
C SER A 74 11.81 -2.97 -23.66
N GLU A 75 12.64 -3.71 -24.41
CA GLU A 75 12.33 -5.03 -24.92
C GLU A 75 12.16 -6.09 -23.82
N ASN A 76 12.79 -5.89 -22.66
CA ASN A 76 12.72 -6.83 -21.54
C ASN A 76 11.89 -6.28 -20.35
N ALA A 77 11.79 -4.97 -20.18
CA ALA A 77 10.91 -4.39 -19.15
C ALA A 77 10.36 -3.03 -19.58
N ARG A 78 9.05 -2.85 -19.51
CA ARG A 78 8.35 -1.64 -19.90
C ARG A 78 6.99 -1.51 -19.23
N ILE A 79 6.41 -0.32 -19.29
CA ILE A 79 4.99 -0.12 -18.99
C ILE A 79 4.18 -0.30 -20.28
N GLU A 80 3.16 -1.15 -20.20
CA GLU A 80 2.26 -1.44 -21.32
C GLU A 80 0.84 -1.61 -20.80
N ASN A 81 -0.10 -0.77 -21.26
CA ASN A 81 -1.52 -0.81 -20.86
C ASN A 81 -1.73 -0.80 -19.33
N GLY A 82 -0.96 0.02 -18.60
CA GLY A 82 -1.06 0.15 -17.14
C GLY A 82 -0.44 -1.01 -16.36
N ASN A 83 0.38 -1.84 -16.99
CA ASN A 83 1.09 -2.93 -16.33
C ASN A 83 2.60 -2.75 -16.51
N LEU A 84 3.38 -3.19 -15.52
CA LEU A 84 4.77 -3.54 -15.76
C LEU A 84 4.80 -4.89 -16.49
N VAL A 85 5.43 -4.91 -17.66
CA VAL A 85 5.70 -6.14 -18.41
C VAL A 85 7.16 -6.51 -18.26
N ILE A 86 7.44 -7.71 -17.76
CA ILE A 86 8.77 -8.33 -17.81
C ILE A 86 8.73 -9.42 -18.88
N GLU A 87 9.60 -9.29 -19.89
CA GLU A 87 9.61 -10.14 -21.07
C GLU A 87 10.94 -10.88 -21.21
N ALA A 88 10.88 -12.21 -21.13
CA ALA A 88 12.00 -13.06 -21.46
C ALA A 88 12.00 -13.39 -22.96
N LYS A 89 13.17 -13.30 -23.58
CA LYS A 89 13.34 -13.49 -25.01
C LYS A 89 14.44 -14.52 -25.30
N ARG A 90 14.27 -15.27 -26.37
CA ARG A 90 15.35 -16.10 -26.94
C ARG A 90 16.08 -15.23 -27.97
N GLU A 91 17.18 -14.64 -27.54
CA GLU A 91 18.06 -13.83 -28.38
C GLU A 91 19.49 -13.86 -27.85
N ALA A 92 20.47 -13.75 -28.74
CA ALA A 92 21.88 -13.65 -28.35
C ALA A 92 22.17 -12.24 -27.83
N TYR A 93 22.62 -12.13 -26.57
CA TYR A 93 22.98 -10.86 -25.96
C TYR A 93 23.98 -11.08 -24.82
N GLY A 94 25.08 -10.30 -24.78
CA GLY A 94 26.06 -10.37 -23.70
C GLY A 94 26.69 -11.73 -23.46
N GLY A 95 26.77 -12.58 -24.50
CA GLY A 95 27.29 -13.95 -24.41
C GLY A 95 26.28 -14.99 -23.96
N MET A 96 25.03 -14.60 -23.73
CA MET A 96 23.92 -15.51 -23.36
C MET A 96 22.95 -15.68 -24.53
N ASN A 97 22.11 -16.75 -24.48
CA ASN A 97 21.11 -17.06 -25.50
C ASN A 97 19.70 -16.57 -25.13
N TYR A 98 19.55 -15.95 -23.98
CA TYR A 98 18.29 -15.41 -23.48
C TYR A 98 18.53 -14.06 -22.83
N THR A 99 17.52 -13.21 -22.91
CA THR A 99 17.46 -11.94 -22.16
C THR A 99 16.18 -11.90 -21.35
N SER A 100 16.22 -11.15 -20.24
CA SER A 100 15.07 -10.87 -19.39
C SER A 100 15.32 -9.60 -18.57
N ALA A 101 14.49 -9.34 -17.54
CA ALA A 101 14.72 -8.25 -16.62
C ALA A 101 14.54 -8.68 -15.16
N ARG A 102 15.29 -8.01 -14.28
CA ARG A 102 15.18 -8.09 -12.82
C ARG A 102 15.20 -6.69 -12.26
N LEU A 103 14.08 -6.30 -11.64
CA LEU A 103 13.88 -5.02 -11.00
C LEU A 103 13.88 -5.18 -9.49
N LYS A 104 14.39 -4.17 -8.77
CA LYS A 104 14.42 -4.18 -7.32
C LYS A 104 14.22 -2.78 -6.74
N THR A 105 13.69 -2.71 -5.51
CA THR A 105 13.55 -1.45 -4.77
C THR A 105 14.75 -1.16 -3.86
N GLN A 106 15.85 -1.91 -3.97
CA GLN A 106 17.08 -1.75 -3.18
C GLN A 106 17.62 -0.32 -3.26
N GLY A 107 17.91 0.29 -2.09
CA GLY A 107 18.37 1.67 -2.00
C GLY A 107 17.31 2.73 -2.29
N LYS A 108 16.07 2.33 -2.59
CA LYS A 108 14.91 3.20 -2.83
C LYS A 108 13.83 3.00 -1.77
N LYS A 109 13.39 1.77 -1.56
CA LYS A 109 12.35 1.39 -0.60
C LYS A 109 12.70 0.06 0.05
N SER A 110 12.50 -0.01 1.37
CA SER A 110 12.53 -1.25 2.14
C SER A 110 11.39 -1.23 3.16
N PHE A 111 10.96 -2.40 3.59
CA PHE A 111 9.81 -2.57 4.46
C PHE A 111 10.11 -3.65 5.50
N LYS A 112 9.55 -3.46 6.70
CA LYS A 112 9.54 -4.47 7.75
C LYS A 112 8.11 -4.66 8.22
N TYR A 113 7.61 -5.90 8.14
CA TYR A 113 6.24 -6.28 8.46
C TYR A 113 5.18 -5.61 7.58
N GLY A 114 3.98 -6.08 7.71
CA GLY A 114 2.83 -5.59 6.96
C GLY A 114 2.26 -6.63 6.00
N LYS A 115 1.27 -6.22 5.22
CA LYS A 115 0.78 -7.00 4.08
C LYS A 115 1.47 -6.48 2.83
N ILE A 116 2.16 -7.35 2.12
CA ILE A 116 2.83 -7.04 0.85
C ILE A 116 2.14 -7.86 -0.23
N GLU A 117 1.67 -7.20 -1.29
CA GLU A 117 0.94 -7.87 -2.36
C GLU A 117 1.30 -7.34 -3.74
N ALA A 118 1.16 -8.20 -4.74
CA ALA A 118 1.18 -7.82 -6.15
C ALA A 118 0.10 -8.58 -6.91
N ARG A 119 -0.52 -7.92 -7.88
CA ARG A 119 -1.46 -8.55 -8.81
C ARG A 119 -0.73 -8.88 -10.09
N ILE A 120 -0.55 -10.17 -10.36
CA ILE A 120 0.35 -10.67 -11.41
C ILE A 120 -0.36 -11.73 -12.26
N LYS A 121 -0.07 -11.70 -13.56
CA LYS A 121 -0.39 -12.74 -14.54
C LYS A 121 0.91 -13.36 -15.03
N LEU A 122 1.02 -14.69 -14.95
CA LEU A 122 2.25 -15.43 -15.21
C LEU A 122 2.23 -16.14 -16.55
N PRO A 123 3.40 -16.28 -17.23
CA PRO A 123 3.55 -17.16 -18.36
C PRO A 123 3.77 -18.60 -17.89
N LYS A 124 3.56 -19.56 -18.77
CA LYS A 124 3.98 -20.95 -18.63
C LYS A 124 5.04 -21.30 -19.66
N GLY A 125 5.86 -22.28 -19.36
CA GLY A 125 6.85 -22.83 -20.30
C GLY A 125 8.00 -23.50 -19.57
N GLN A 126 8.44 -24.65 -20.07
CA GLN A 126 9.60 -25.35 -19.51
C GLN A 126 10.81 -24.41 -19.40
N GLY A 127 11.41 -24.30 -18.20
CA GLY A 127 12.54 -23.43 -17.93
C GLY A 127 12.20 -21.96 -17.75
N ILE A 128 10.91 -21.59 -17.60
CA ILE A 128 10.47 -20.23 -17.27
C ILE A 128 10.24 -20.14 -15.77
N TRP A 129 10.82 -19.11 -15.13
CA TRP A 129 10.84 -18.95 -13.68
C TRP A 129 10.62 -17.47 -13.28
N PRO A 130 9.37 -16.99 -13.27
CA PRO A 130 9.00 -15.68 -12.74
C PRO A 130 8.96 -15.70 -11.22
N ALA A 131 9.35 -14.57 -10.59
CA ALA A 131 9.34 -14.39 -9.15
C ALA A 131 8.95 -12.97 -8.71
N PHE A 132 8.24 -12.91 -7.58
CA PHE A 132 8.00 -11.73 -6.76
C PHE A 132 8.42 -12.04 -5.34
N TRP A 133 9.45 -11.38 -4.84
CA TRP A 133 10.18 -11.75 -3.65
C TRP A 133 10.88 -10.59 -2.97
N MET A 134 11.57 -10.86 -1.86
CA MET A 134 12.24 -9.85 -1.06
C MET A 134 13.60 -10.37 -0.57
N LEU A 135 14.57 -9.44 -0.42
CA LEU A 135 15.87 -9.68 0.23
C LEU A 135 16.10 -8.67 1.35
N GLY A 136 16.80 -9.11 2.39
CA GLY A 136 17.21 -8.23 3.49
C GLY A 136 18.01 -7.04 3.00
N ALA A 137 17.69 -5.85 3.53
CA ALA A 137 18.30 -4.59 3.12
C ALA A 137 19.80 -4.54 3.40
N ASP A 138 20.30 -5.36 4.34
CA ASP A 138 21.70 -5.48 4.74
C ASP A 138 22.51 -6.50 3.90
N ILE A 139 21.95 -7.06 2.84
CA ILE A 139 22.60 -8.10 2.00
C ILE A 139 23.99 -7.70 1.50
N GLY A 140 24.20 -6.41 1.22
CA GLY A 140 25.50 -5.90 0.79
C GLY A 140 26.61 -6.00 1.86
N THR A 141 26.22 -6.17 3.12
CA THR A 141 27.14 -6.27 4.27
C THR A 141 27.28 -7.70 4.77
N VAL A 142 26.15 -8.43 4.90
CA VAL A 142 26.14 -9.76 5.52
C VAL A 142 26.15 -10.90 4.50
N GLY A 143 25.77 -10.63 3.27
CA GLY A 143 25.63 -11.62 2.20
C GLY A 143 24.40 -12.54 2.37
N TRP A 144 24.20 -13.41 1.38
CA TRP A 144 23.18 -14.45 1.42
C TRP A 144 23.76 -15.73 2.04
N PRO A 145 23.01 -16.53 2.85
CA PRO A 145 21.59 -16.32 3.23
C PRO A 145 21.38 -15.48 4.51
N LYS A 146 22.42 -14.90 5.09
CA LYS A 146 22.39 -14.12 6.35
C LYS A 146 21.53 -12.84 6.28
N SER A 147 21.23 -12.37 5.09
CA SER A 147 20.31 -11.24 4.89
C SER A 147 18.84 -11.63 5.08
N GLY A 148 18.53 -12.92 4.95
CA GLY A 148 17.16 -13.41 4.80
C GLY A 148 16.61 -13.16 3.39
N GLU A 149 15.71 -14.05 2.95
CA GLU A 149 14.96 -13.98 1.69
C GLU A 149 13.53 -14.44 1.94
N ILE A 150 12.55 -13.72 1.36
CA ILE A 150 11.14 -14.05 1.44
C ILE A 150 10.59 -14.12 0.01
N ASP A 151 10.27 -15.31 -0.46
CA ASP A 151 9.67 -15.53 -1.76
C ASP A 151 8.15 -15.49 -1.61
N ILE A 152 7.55 -14.37 -2.04
CA ILE A 152 6.10 -14.17 -1.96
C ILE A 152 5.41 -15.03 -3.01
N MET A 153 5.99 -15.10 -4.20
CA MET A 153 5.50 -15.91 -5.31
C MET A 153 6.66 -16.32 -6.20
N GLU A 154 6.81 -17.61 -6.40
CA GLU A 154 7.62 -18.21 -7.46
C GLU A 154 6.76 -19.15 -8.29
N HIS A 155 7.03 -19.23 -9.59
CA HIS A 155 6.39 -20.19 -10.48
C HIS A 155 7.43 -20.84 -11.40
N ILE A 156 7.28 -22.11 -11.68
CA ILE A 156 8.16 -22.82 -12.62
C ILE A 156 7.37 -23.59 -13.66
N ASN A 157 7.92 -23.60 -14.87
CA ASN A 157 7.51 -24.49 -15.93
C ASN A 157 6.02 -24.36 -16.35
N ASN A 158 5.30 -25.50 -16.38
CA ASN A 158 3.89 -25.56 -16.80
C ASN A 158 2.96 -25.84 -15.62
N GLU A 159 3.39 -25.63 -14.39
CA GLU A 159 2.62 -25.95 -13.21
C GLU A 159 1.36 -25.06 -13.07
N ASN A 160 0.38 -25.55 -12.31
CA ASN A 160 -0.86 -24.86 -12.01
C ASN A 160 -0.91 -24.38 -10.54
N ASN A 161 0.23 -24.06 -10.00
CA ASN A 161 0.40 -23.54 -8.65
C ASN A 161 1.61 -22.61 -8.60
N THR A 162 1.79 -21.93 -7.50
CA THR A 162 2.98 -21.13 -7.18
C THR A 162 3.57 -21.62 -5.87
N TYR A 163 4.73 -21.10 -5.52
CA TYR A 163 5.46 -21.46 -4.31
C TYR A 163 5.70 -20.20 -3.47
N GLY A 164 5.72 -20.38 -2.13
CA GLY A 164 6.20 -19.40 -1.18
C GLY A 164 7.26 -20.03 -0.28
N TYR A 165 8.37 -19.33 -0.11
CA TYR A 165 9.48 -19.80 0.72
C TYR A 165 10.06 -18.67 1.58
N ILE A 166 10.81 -19.07 2.61
CA ILE A 166 11.84 -18.25 3.25
C ILE A 166 13.17 -19.00 3.20
N HIS A 167 14.28 -18.23 3.06
CA HIS A 167 15.64 -18.72 3.12
C HIS A 167 16.44 -17.88 4.09
N TRP A 168 17.21 -18.53 5.00
CA TRP A 168 17.96 -17.83 6.04
C TRP A 168 19.19 -18.60 6.50
N ASP A 169 19.98 -18.01 7.39
CA ASP A 169 21.16 -18.63 7.98
C ASP A 169 20.82 -19.35 9.28
N VAL A 170 21.24 -20.60 9.40
CA VAL A 170 21.25 -21.32 10.68
C VAL A 170 22.66 -21.78 10.98
N ASN A 171 23.32 -21.10 11.94
CA ASN A 171 24.68 -21.43 12.35
C ASN A 171 25.71 -21.49 11.21
N GLY A 172 25.62 -20.60 10.22
CA GLY A 172 26.48 -20.55 9.05
C GLY A 172 26.07 -21.49 7.92
N GLY A 173 24.91 -22.13 8.02
CA GLY A 173 24.32 -23.00 7.01
C GLY A 173 23.01 -22.43 6.45
N HIS A 174 22.74 -22.70 5.17
CA HIS A 174 21.47 -22.33 4.53
C HIS A 174 20.32 -23.20 5.03
N ALA A 175 19.24 -22.56 5.47
CA ALA A 175 17.95 -23.18 5.77
C ALA A 175 16.86 -22.61 4.86
N SER A 176 15.81 -23.42 4.59
CA SER A 176 14.63 -22.97 3.86
C SER A 176 13.37 -23.60 4.42
N TYR A 177 12.25 -22.89 4.32
CA TYR A 177 10.93 -23.39 4.73
C TYR A 177 9.85 -22.75 3.87
N GLY A 178 8.91 -23.56 3.37
CA GLY A 178 7.83 -23.12 2.51
C GLY A 178 7.24 -24.27 1.72
N GLY A 179 6.44 -23.94 0.69
CA GLY A 179 5.81 -24.97 -0.13
C GLY A 179 4.86 -24.43 -1.18
N PRO A 180 4.19 -25.33 -1.93
CA PRO A 180 3.29 -24.99 -3.00
C PRO A 180 1.95 -24.44 -2.49
N SER A 181 1.34 -23.57 -3.30
CA SER A 181 -0.05 -23.15 -3.15
C SER A 181 -1.03 -24.26 -3.59
N HIS A 182 -2.32 -23.99 -3.40
CA HIS A 182 -3.37 -24.74 -4.11
C HIS A 182 -3.28 -24.52 -5.62
N THR A 183 -3.97 -25.38 -6.39
CA THR A 183 -3.98 -25.34 -7.86
C THR A 183 -4.93 -24.27 -8.38
N PHE A 184 -4.49 -23.49 -9.38
CA PHE A 184 -5.31 -22.50 -10.10
C PHE A 184 -4.69 -22.20 -11.48
N ASP A 185 -5.38 -21.42 -12.33
CA ASP A 185 -4.85 -21.03 -13.63
C ASP A 185 -3.92 -19.81 -13.50
N VAL A 186 -2.63 -20.03 -13.33
CA VAL A 186 -1.61 -18.99 -13.18
C VAL A 186 -1.56 -18.00 -14.35
N THR A 187 -2.16 -18.35 -15.52
CA THR A 187 -2.21 -17.47 -16.70
C THR A 187 -3.30 -16.42 -16.63
N GLN A 188 -4.05 -16.36 -15.55
CA GLN A 188 -4.95 -15.26 -15.21
C GLN A 188 -4.29 -14.33 -14.17
N TYR A 189 -4.88 -13.16 -13.95
CA TYR A 189 -4.40 -12.27 -12.89
C TYR A 189 -4.85 -12.78 -11.52
N HIS A 190 -3.87 -12.98 -10.64
CA HIS A 190 -4.08 -13.32 -9.23
C HIS A 190 -3.36 -12.34 -8.31
N VAL A 191 -3.84 -12.20 -7.08
CA VAL A 191 -3.18 -11.42 -6.04
C VAL A 191 -2.32 -12.35 -5.19
N TYR A 192 -1.01 -12.22 -5.32
CA TYR A 192 -0.04 -12.93 -4.48
C TYR A 192 0.36 -12.04 -3.33
N SER A 193 0.30 -12.54 -2.11
CA SER A 193 0.58 -11.72 -0.93
C SER A 193 1.18 -12.49 0.23
N ILE A 194 1.87 -11.73 1.09
CA ILE A 194 2.21 -12.18 2.45
C ILE A 194 1.56 -11.25 3.47
N GLU A 195 1.21 -11.82 4.64
CA GLU A 195 0.98 -11.10 5.87
C GLU A 195 2.16 -11.39 6.80
N TRP A 196 3.01 -10.39 6.99
CA TRP A 196 4.25 -10.51 7.72
C TRP A 196 4.17 -9.70 9.03
N THR A 197 4.28 -10.39 10.14
CA THR A 197 4.23 -9.84 11.50
C THR A 197 5.50 -10.20 12.28
N ALA A 198 5.63 -9.72 13.50
CA ALA A 198 6.72 -10.12 14.39
C ALA A 198 6.64 -11.59 14.85
N SER A 199 5.56 -12.30 14.54
CA SER A 199 5.38 -13.69 14.97
C SER A 199 5.30 -14.68 13.81
N ALA A 200 4.89 -14.25 12.63
CA ALA A 200 4.66 -15.16 11.52
C ALA A 200 4.74 -14.44 10.16
N ILE A 201 5.04 -15.23 9.12
CA ILE A 201 4.83 -14.87 7.72
C ILE A 201 3.81 -15.85 7.17
N LYS A 202 2.71 -15.33 6.62
CA LYS A 202 1.64 -16.12 5.97
C LYS A 202 1.63 -15.82 4.48
N TRP A 203 1.49 -16.84 3.65
CA TRP A 203 1.38 -16.71 2.21
C TRP A 203 -0.04 -16.93 1.74
N LEU A 204 -0.52 -16.06 0.86
CA LEU A 204 -1.89 -16.10 0.36
C LEU A 204 -1.92 -15.91 -1.17
N VAL A 205 -2.83 -16.62 -1.84
CA VAL A 205 -3.24 -16.35 -3.23
C VAL A 205 -4.72 -15.99 -3.20
N ASP A 206 -5.07 -14.82 -3.76
CA ASP A 206 -6.43 -14.26 -3.76
C ASP A 206 -7.08 -14.23 -2.37
N GLY A 207 -6.27 -13.94 -1.35
CA GLY A 207 -6.71 -13.90 0.05
C GLY A 207 -6.86 -15.26 0.73
N VAL A 208 -6.60 -16.37 0.02
CA VAL A 208 -6.63 -17.72 0.59
C VAL A 208 -5.23 -18.11 1.06
N GLN A 209 -5.05 -18.28 2.38
CA GLN A 209 -3.78 -18.71 2.96
C GLN A 209 -3.46 -20.14 2.56
N PHE A 210 -2.20 -20.38 2.15
CA PHE A 210 -1.73 -21.73 1.81
C PHE A 210 -0.50 -22.16 2.62
N TRP A 211 0.25 -21.21 3.20
CA TRP A 211 1.42 -21.53 4.03
C TRP A 211 1.58 -20.55 5.19
N GLU A 212 2.35 -20.93 6.21
CA GLU A 212 2.70 -20.08 7.34
C GLU A 212 4.04 -20.50 7.94
N ALA A 213 4.93 -19.56 8.17
CA ALA A 213 6.19 -19.74 8.89
C ALA A 213 6.10 -19.02 10.24
N ASN A 214 6.45 -19.71 11.33
CA ASN A 214 6.62 -19.11 12.65
C ASN A 214 8.01 -18.49 12.75
N ILE A 215 8.07 -17.19 13.02
CA ILE A 215 9.32 -16.43 13.25
C ILE A 215 9.36 -15.77 14.63
N ALA A 216 8.40 -16.10 15.53
CA ALA A 216 8.29 -15.49 16.85
C ALA A 216 9.54 -15.74 17.69
N ASN A 217 10.03 -14.70 18.35
CA ASN A 217 11.17 -14.77 19.24
C ASN A 217 12.44 -15.39 18.61
N ASN A 218 12.65 -15.17 17.32
CA ASN A 218 13.79 -15.69 16.55
C ASN A 218 13.88 -17.22 16.56
N VAL A 219 12.74 -17.91 16.62
CA VAL A 219 12.72 -19.37 16.60
C VAL A 219 13.48 -19.89 15.37
N ASN A 220 14.29 -20.94 15.55
CA ASN A 220 15.11 -21.51 14.48
C ASN A 220 16.08 -20.51 13.81
N SER A 221 16.59 -19.52 14.57
CA SER A 221 17.50 -18.48 14.05
C SER A 221 16.87 -17.64 12.93
N THR A 222 15.64 -17.15 13.12
CA THR A 222 14.88 -16.37 12.13
C THR A 222 14.98 -14.86 12.33
N GLU A 223 16.05 -14.37 12.94
CA GLU A 223 16.29 -12.94 13.22
C GLU A 223 16.36 -12.08 11.97
N GLU A 224 16.69 -12.63 10.81
CA GLU A 224 16.71 -11.93 9.53
C GLU A 224 15.32 -11.38 9.19
N PHE A 225 14.26 -12.13 9.51
CA PHE A 225 12.89 -11.72 9.21
C PHE A 225 12.31 -10.67 10.19
N HIS A 226 13.16 -10.13 11.06
CA HIS A 226 12.85 -8.98 11.92
C HIS A 226 13.58 -7.70 11.48
N LYS A 227 14.17 -7.71 10.28
CA LYS A 227 14.86 -6.58 9.64
C LYS A 227 14.07 -6.08 8.43
N GLU A 228 14.52 -4.99 7.84
CA GLU A 228 13.94 -4.48 6.60
C GLU A 228 14.35 -5.29 5.39
N HIS A 229 13.42 -5.47 4.45
CA HIS A 229 13.62 -6.15 3.18
C HIS A 229 13.16 -5.24 2.03
N PHE A 230 13.86 -5.32 0.91
CA PHE A 230 13.47 -4.67 -0.34
C PHE A 230 12.82 -5.67 -1.30
N LEU A 231 11.98 -5.18 -2.21
CA LEU A 231 11.22 -5.97 -3.17
C LEU A 231 12.03 -6.25 -4.43
N LEU A 232 11.77 -7.42 -5.05
CA LEU A 232 12.27 -7.81 -6.36
C LEU A 232 11.15 -8.39 -7.23
N LEU A 233 11.27 -8.13 -8.54
CA LEU A 233 10.44 -8.70 -9.60
C LEU A 233 11.36 -9.13 -10.73
N ASN A 234 11.31 -10.40 -11.14
CA ASN A 234 12.10 -10.88 -12.27
C ASN A 234 11.44 -12.06 -12.97
N MET A 235 11.99 -12.41 -14.12
CA MET A 235 11.70 -13.67 -14.78
C MET A 235 13.01 -14.32 -15.20
N ALA A 236 13.44 -15.35 -14.48
CA ALA A 236 14.60 -16.16 -14.85
C ALA A 236 14.26 -17.10 -16.00
N VAL A 237 15.29 -17.52 -16.73
CA VAL A 237 15.21 -18.52 -17.79
C VAL A 237 16.24 -19.62 -17.50
N GLY A 238 15.77 -20.85 -17.38
CA GLY A 238 16.60 -21.94 -16.93
C GLY A 238 16.98 -21.86 -15.46
N GLY A 239 17.90 -22.69 -15.06
CA GLY A 239 18.39 -22.76 -13.69
C GLY A 239 18.27 -24.14 -13.08
N ASN A 240 18.78 -24.28 -11.86
CA ASN A 240 18.83 -25.57 -11.15
C ASN A 240 17.43 -26.16 -10.89
N TRP A 241 16.44 -25.31 -10.62
CA TRP A 241 15.10 -25.74 -10.24
C TRP A 241 14.18 -26.00 -11.45
N PRO A 242 13.94 -25.04 -12.36
CA PRO A 242 13.06 -25.29 -13.51
C PRO A 242 13.71 -26.15 -14.58
N GLY A 243 15.03 -26.32 -14.58
CA GLY A 243 15.78 -26.89 -15.68
C GLY A 243 15.87 -25.95 -16.89
N SER A 244 16.40 -26.43 -18.02
CA SER A 244 16.54 -25.59 -19.21
C SER A 244 15.25 -25.52 -20.03
N PRO A 245 15.01 -24.43 -20.78
CA PRO A 245 14.02 -24.41 -21.84
C PRO A 245 14.22 -25.48 -22.87
N ASN A 246 13.16 -25.99 -23.47
CA ASN A 246 13.17 -26.99 -24.51
C ASN A 246 12.47 -26.48 -25.80
N SER A 247 12.21 -27.39 -26.75
CA SER A 247 11.57 -27.05 -28.02
C SER A 247 10.10 -26.61 -27.89
N SER A 248 9.44 -26.94 -26.75
CA SER A 248 8.06 -26.55 -26.49
C SER A 248 7.96 -25.19 -25.73
N THR A 249 9.12 -24.65 -25.29
CA THR A 249 9.11 -23.34 -24.57
C THR A 249 8.89 -22.21 -25.56
N GLU A 250 7.77 -21.54 -25.41
CA GLU A 250 7.42 -20.38 -26.24
C GLU A 250 8.14 -19.12 -25.78
N PHE A 251 8.68 -18.38 -26.74
CA PHE A 251 9.25 -17.04 -26.53
C PHE A 251 8.67 -16.06 -27.57
N PRO A 252 8.44 -14.79 -27.18
CA PRO A 252 8.73 -14.21 -25.86
C PRO A 252 7.73 -14.69 -24.79
N ALA A 253 8.24 -14.95 -23.59
CA ALA A 253 7.43 -15.20 -22.40
C ALA A 253 7.24 -13.87 -21.62
N LYS A 254 6.01 -13.59 -21.15
CA LYS A 254 5.68 -12.31 -20.52
C LYS A 254 5.01 -12.50 -19.17
N MET A 255 5.57 -11.86 -18.14
CA MET A 255 4.92 -11.65 -16.85
C MET A 255 4.32 -10.23 -16.86
N TYR A 256 3.05 -10.10 -16.46
CA TYR A 256 2.35 -8.82 -16.32
C TYR A 256 2.09 -8.54 -14.85
N VAL A 257 2.52 -7.37 -14.38
CA VAL A 257 2.28 -6.90 -13.00
C VAL A 257 1.41 -5.67 -13.07
N ASP A 258 0.17 -5.78 -12.55
CA ASP A 258 -0.82 -4.70 -12.54
C ASP A 258 -0.47 -3.66 -11.47
N TYR A 259 -0.13 -4.15 -10.26
CA TYR A 259 0.35 -3.30 -9.18
C TYR A 259 1.23 -4.08 -8.20
N VAL A 260 1.99 -3.33 -7.40
CA VAL A 260 2.62 -3.77 -6.15
C VAL A 260 2.19 -2.82 -5.04
N ARG A 261 1.73 -3.36 -3.90
CA ARG A 261 1.22 -2.59 -2.77
C ARG A 261 1.78 -3.10 -1.46
N VAL A 262 2.09 -2.19 -0.56
CA VAL A 262 2.53 -2.50 0.81
C VAL A 262 1.62 -1.78 1.80
N TYR A 263 1.10 -2.54 2.75
CA TYR A 263 0.24 -2.07 3.83
C TYR A 263 0.89 -2.38 5.17
N GLN A 264 0.76 -1.47 6.14
CA GLN A 264 1.28 -1.68 7.50
C GLN A 264 0.23 -1.32 8.56
N ASP A 265 0.27 -2.01 9.71
CA ASP A 265 -0.58 -1.70 10.85
C ASP A 265 -0.17 -0.39 11.51
N GLY A 266 -1.15 0.45 11.85
CA GLY A 266 -0.92 1.70 12.57
C GLY A 266 -0.12 2.75 11.79
N ALA A 267 0.27 2.47 10.56
CA ALA A 267 0.83 3.49 9.67
C ALA A 267 -0.28 4.41 9.18
N ALA A 268 -0.03 5.70 9.16
CA ALA A 268 -0.93 6.60 8.43
C ALA A 268 -0.97 6.14 6.96
N PRO A 269 -2.18 6.01 6.34
CA PRO A 269 -2.29 5.54 4.96
C PRO A 269 -1.36 6.32 4.04
N SER A 270 -0.65 5.63 3.15
CA SER A 270 0.01 6.30 2.03
C SER A 270 -1.09 6.82 1.13
N THR A 271 -1.26 8.11 1.12
CA THR A 271 -2.28 8.77 0.28
C THR A 271 -1.88 8.82 -1.20
N GLY A 272 -0.72 8.29 -1.59
CA GLY A 272 -0.17 8.51 -2.93
C GLY A 272 0.19 9.98 -3.23
N ILE A 273 0.05 10.85 -2.23
CA ILE A 273 0.32 12.29 -2.38
C ILE A 273 1.83 12.54 -2.35
N VAL A 274 2.34 13.12 -3.43
CA VAL A 274 3.73 13.55 -3.54
C VAL A 274 3.87 14.90 -2.83
N SER A 275 4.69 14.96 -1.79
CA SER A 275 4.98 16.21 -1.09
C SER A 275 5.65 17.23 -2.02
N GLY A 276 5.14 18.46 -2.05
CA GLY A 276 5.53 19.51 -2.98
C GLY A 276 4.84 19.39 -4.36
N GLY A 277 4.03 18.36 -4.58
CA GLY A 277 3.21 18.24 -5.80
C GLY A 277 2.03 19.22 -5.80
N THR A 278 1.64 19.68 -6.98
CA THR A 278 0.46 20.56 -7.17
C THR A 278 -0.75 19.74 -7.61
N TYR A 279 -1.90 20.00 -6.99
CA TYR A 279 -3.14 19.26 -7.17
C TYR A 279 -4.33 20.17 -7.37
N LYS A 280 -5.36 19.66 -8.04
CA LYS A 280 -6.75 20.13 -7.90
C LYS A 280 -7.50 19.16 -7.00
N LEU A 281 -8.36 19.69 -6.14
CA LEU A 281 -9.28 18.92 -5.31
C LEU A 281 -10.68 19.04 -5.90
N ILE A 282 -11.19 17.98 -6.50
CA ILE A 282 -12.51 17.96 -7.15
C ILE A 282 -13.50 17.28 -6.20
N ASN A 283 -14.51 18.00 -5.76
CA ASN A 283 -15.55 17.45 -4.91
C ASN A 283 -16.41 16.46 -5.67
N THR A 284 -16.61 15.27 -5.14
CA THR A 284 -17.26 14.16 -5.87
C THR A 284 -18.76 14.36 -6.05
N ASN A 285 -19.43 15.07 -5.13
CA ASN A 285 -20.86 15.34 -5.22
C ASN A 285 -21.18 16.39 -6.30
N SER A 286 -20.34 17.41 -6.45
CA SER A 286 -20.60 18.54 -7.35
C SER A 286 -19.80 18.50 -8.64
N GLY A 287 -18.72 17.71 -8.71
CA GLY A 287 -17.75 17.76 -9.81
C GLY A 287 -16.95 19.07 -9.89
N LYS A 288 -17.01 19.92 -8.87
CA LYS A 288 -16.36 21.23 -8.84
C LYS A 288 -15.06 21.23 -8.07
N ALA A 289 -14.16 22.15 -8.44
CA ALA A 289 -12.87 22.33 -7.80
C ALA A 289 -12.96 23.14 -6.49
N LEU A 290 -12.11 22.80 -5.52
CA LEU A 290 -11.83 23.63 -4.34
C LEU A 290 -11.16 24.93 -4.80
N ASP A 291 -11.78 26.06 -4.54
CA ASP A 291 -11.50 27.35 -5.18
C ASP A 291 -11.38 28.48 -4.15
N VAL A 292 -10.38 29.33 -4.33
CA VAL A 292 -10.28 30.59 -3.54
C VAL A 292 -11.16 31.63 -4.21
N SER A 293 -12.18 32.11 -3.49
CA SER A 293 -13.20 33.01 -3.98
C SER A 293 -12.59 34.26 -4.67
N GLY A 294 -13.06 34.53 -5.89
CA GLY A 294 -12.59 35.68 -6.68
C GLY A 294 -11.09 35.69 -6.99
N SER A 295 -10.41 34.54 -6.89
CA SER A 295 -8.94 34.44 -6.97
C SER A 295 -8.23 35.38 -6.00
N GLY A 296 -8.82 35.65 -4.85
CA GLY A 296 -8.29 36.58 -3.83
C GLY A 296 -6.95 36.11 -3.26
N THR A 297 -6.10 37.08 -2.93
CA THR A 297 -4.73 36.82 -2.41
C THR A 297 -4.53 37.36 -0.99
N ALA A 298 -5.57 37.92 -0.37
CA ALA A 298 -5.52 38.44 0.99
C ALA A 298 -5.82 37.32 2.01
N PRO A 299 -5.14 37.28 3.18
CA PRO A 299 -5.53 36.44 4.30
C PRO A 299 -7.01 36.69 4.67
N GLY A 300 -7.75 35.59 4.94
CA GLY A 300 -9.19 35.64 5.21
C GLY A 300 -10.07 35.51 3.97
N THR A 301 -9.48 35.38 2.75
CA THR A 301 -10.27 35.12 1.56
C THR A 301 -10.94 33.75 1.68
N ASN A 302 -12.25 33.73 1.40
CA ASN A 302 -13.08 32.55 1.53
C ASN A 302 -12.68 31.43 0.56
N VAL A 303 -12.87 30.17 0.99
CA VAL A 303 -12.75 28.99 0.14
C VAL A 303 -14.15 28.44 -0.17
N GLN A 304 -14.37 28.11 -1.43
CA GLN A 304 -15.64 27.69 -1.99
C GLN A 304 -15.43 26.52 -2.97
N ILE A 305 -16.50 26.00 -3.57
CA ILE A 305 -16.42 25.20 -4.78
C ILE A 305 -16.80 26.02 -6.00
N TRP A 306 -16.08 25.82 -7.10
CA TRP A 306 -16.35 26.50 -8.38
C TRP A 306 -16.09 25.57 -9.55
N THR A 307 -16.76 25.82 -10.68
CA THR A 307 -16.48 25.09 -11.93
C THR A 307 -14.98 25.10 -12.21
N ASP A 308 -14.41 23.93 -12.53
CA ASP A 308 -12.97 23.81 -12.87
C ASP A 308 -12.64 24.67 -14.10
N ASN A 309 -11.91 25.74 -13.87
CA ASN A 309 -11.46 26.69 -14.90
C ASN A 309 -9.93 26.74 -14.99
N ASN A 310 -9.24 25.83 -14.30
CA ASN A 310 -7.78 25.64 -14.31
C ASN A 310 -6.97 26.89 -13.87
N THR A 311 -7.56 27.82 -13.15
CA THR A 311 -6.85 29.01 -12.60
C THR A 311 -5.96 28.63 -11.40
N GLY A 312 -5.06 29.54 -11.00
CA GLY A 312 -4.24 29.37 -9.79
C GLY A 312 -5.05 29.27 -8.50
N ALA A 313 -6.26 29.89 -8.48
CA ALA A 313 -7.18 29.82 -7.33
C ALA A 313 -7.62 28.36 -6.99
N GLN A 314 -7.55 27.46 -7.96
CA GLN A 314 -7.96 26.05 -7.85
C GLN A 314 -6.79 25.08 -7.71
N LYS A 315 -5.56 25.59 -7.65
CA LYS A 315 -4.34 24.79 -7.60
C LYS A 315 -3.72 24.89 -6.20
N TRP A 316 -3.39 23.74 -5.65
CA TRP A 316 -2.91 23.61 -4.27
C TRP A 316 -1.63 22.78 -4.26
N THR A 317 -0.54 23.34 -3.77
CA THR A 317 0.68 22.57 -3.50
C THR A 317 0.54 21.89 -2.14
N ILE A 318 0.64 20.58 -2.11
CA ILE A 318 0.44 19.78 -0.89
C ILE A 318 1.81 19.39 -0.32
N TYR A 319 2.12 19.82 0.90
CA TYR A 319 3.34 19.45 1.61
C TYR A 319 3.03 18.51 2.76
N ARG A 320 3.81 17.43 2.88
CA ARG A 320 3.74 16.52 4.03
C ARG A 320 4.60 17.04 5.17
N ASN A 321 4.03 17.14 6.36
CA ASN A 321 4.71 17.50 7.59
C ASN A 321 5.46 16.29 8.17
N ALA A 322 6.45 16.53 9.05
CA ALA A 322 7.24 15.48 9.68
C ALA A 322 6.40 14.49 10.53
N ASN A 323 5.26 14.94 11.06
CA ASN A 323 4.31 14.12 11.83
C ASN A 323 3.30 13.35 10.95
N GLY A 324 3.48 13.34 9.62
CA GLY A 324 2.62 12.64 8.68
C GLY A 324 1.35 13.36 8.24
N THR A 325 1.02 14.50 8.83
CA THR A 325 -0.06 15.37 8.38
C THR A 325 0.34 16.20 7.15
N TYR A 326 -0.57 16.99 6.62
CA TYR A 326 -0.34 17.79 5.41
C TYR A 326 -0.72 19.24 5.61
N LYS A 327 -0.10 20.14 4.85
CA LYS A 327 -0.57 21.50 4.61
C LYS A 327 -0.79 21.70 3.10
N LEU A 328 -1.79 22.50 2.76
CA LEU A 328 -2.14 22.83 1.38
C LEU A 328 -1.91 24.33 1.18
N ILE A 329 -1.05 24.67 0.22
CA ILE A 329 -0.72 26.06 -0.13
C ILE A 329 -1.32 26.36 -1.49
N ASN A 330 -2.18 27.39 -1.53
CA ASN A 330 -2.77 27.85 -2.79
C ASN A 330 -1.71 28.50 -3.68
N THR A 331 -1.63 28.08 -4.94
CA THR A 331 -0.55 28.52 -5.85
C THR A 331 -0.67 29.98 -6.28
N ASN A 332 -1.88 30.57 -6.27
CA ASN A 332 -2.11 31.96 -6.65
C ASN A 332 -1.76 32.93 -5.52
N SER A 333 -2.13 32.60 -4.29
CA SER A 333 -1.99 33.49 -3.13
C SER A 333 -0.75 33.20 -2.28
N ALA A 334 -0.15 32.01 -2.41
CA ALA A 334 0.86 31.45 -1.50
C ALA A 334 0.37 31.34 -0.04
N LEU A 335 -0.94 31.33 0.20
CA LEU A 335 -1.56 31.20 1.52
C LEU A 335 -1.99 29.76 1.79
N ALA A 336 -2.04 29.38 3.06
CA ALA A 336 -2.43 28.04 3.50
C ALA A 336 -3.94 27.87 3.58
N LEU A 337 -4.45 26.68 3.28
CA LEU A 337 -5.84 26.27 3.59
C LEU A 337 -6.03 26.23 5.10
N ASP A 338 -6.92 27.03 5.63
CA ASP A 338 -7.01 27.40 7.05
C ASP A 338 -8.45 27.30 7.57
N VAL A 339 -8.61 26.73 8.76
CA VAL A 339 -9.87 26.75 9.50
C VAL A 339 -9.97 28.05 10.27
N ALA A 340 -10.90 28.91 9.92
CA ALA A 340 -11.06 30.25 10.47
C ALA A 340 -11.06 30.25 12.01
N GLY A 341 -10.19 31.10 12.59
CA GLY A 341 -10.10 31.27 14.05
C GLY A 341 -9.73 29.99 14.82
N THR A 342 -9.13 28.99 14.18
CA THR A 342 -8.85 27.69 14.80
C THR A 342 -10.11 27.04 15.39
N GLY A 343 -11.28 27.33 14.81
CA GLY A 343 -12.58 26.87 15.29
C GLY A 343 -12.72 25.34 15.17
N THR A 344 -13.53 24.76 16.08
CA THR A 344 -13.76 23.30 16.14
C THR A 344 -15.24 22.92 15.98
N ALA A 345 -16.14 23.89 15.86
CA ALA A 345 -17.56 23.63 15.68
C ALA A 345 -17.92 23.24 14.25
N ASP A 346 -19.01 22.47 14.07
CA ASP A 346 -19.61 22.26 12.77
C ASP A 346 -20.00 23.60 12.13
N GLY A 347 -19.71 23.73 10.83
CA GLY A 347 -19.96 24.96 10.08
C GLY A 347 -18.88 26.03 10.22
N THR A 348 -17.78 25.75 10.95
CA THR A 348 -16.65 26.69 10.97
C THR A 348 -16.09 26.85 9.56
N ASN A 349 -15.93 28.09 9.14
CA ASN A 349 -15.51 28.44 7.78
C ASN A 349 -14.10 27.99 7.48
N VAL A 350 -13.84 27.68 6.21
CA VAL A 350 -12.50 27.44 5.65
C VAL A 350 -12.14 28.61 4.73
N GLN A 351 -10.94 29.11 4.90
CA GLN A 351 -10.38 30.27 4.22
C GLN A 351 -8.94 30.01 3.76
N VAL A 352 -8.31 30.95 3.09
CA VAL A 352 -6.85 30.99 2.97
C VAL A 352 -6.27 31.98 3.97
N TRP A 353 -5.16 31.61 4.62
CA TRP A 353 -4.47 32.44 5.60
C TRP A 353 -2.96 32.34 5.48
N THR A 354 -2.22 33.33 6.02
CA THR A 354 -0.75 33.26 6.10
C THR A 354 -0.32 31.92 6.69
N ASP A 355 0.66 31.25 6.06
CA ASP A 355 1.19 29.97 6.55
C ASP A 355 1.89 30.16 7.91
N LEU A 356 1.24 29.75 8.97
CA LEU A 356 1.71 29.80 10.35
C LEU A 356 2.14 28.43 10.86
N GLY A 357 1.90 27.36 10.09
CA GLY A 357 2.18 25.97 10.48
C GLY A 357 1.41 25.52 11.74
N ASN A 358 0.29 26.15 12.05
CA ASN A 358 -0.50 25.86 13.25
C ASN A 358 -1.58 24.78 13.01
N ALA A 359 -2.34 24.46 14.05
CA ALA A 359 -3.36 23.42 14.03
C ALA A 359 -4.53 23.70 13.06
N ALA A 360 -4.84 24.98 12.77
CA ALA A 360 -5.87 25.38 11.81
C ALA A 360 -5.51 25.00 10.36
N GLN A 361 -4.22 24.89 10.06
CA GLN A 361 -3.66 24.69 8.72
C GLN A 361 -3.17 23.26 8.48
N THR A 362 -3.42 22.39 9.46
CA THR A 362 -2.96 21.01 9.46
C THR A 362 -4.10 20.08 9.08
N TRP A 363 -3.86 19.15 8.15
CA TRP A 363 -4.85 18.24 7.61
C TRP A 363 -4.35 16.80 7.58
N ASN A 364 -5.16 15.87 8.04
CA ASN A 364 -5.01 14.45 7.72
C ASN A 364 -5.71 14.21 6.39
N ILE A 365 -4.99 13.77 5.37
CA ILE A 365 -5.58 13.36 4.09
C ILE A 365 -5.68 11.84 4.10
N VAL A 366 -6.90 11.32 4.02
CA VAL A 366 -7.21 9.88 4.14
C VAL A 366 -7.79 9.39 2.84
N LEU A 367 -7.20 8.32 2.29
CA LEU A 367 -7.74 7.60 1.14
C LEU A 367 -8.92 6.75 1.59
N ASN A 368 -10.08 6.92 0.96
CA ASN A 368 -11.27 6.11 1.19
C ASN A 368 -11.21 4.81 0.37
N ALA A 369 -11.98 3.81 0.76
CA ALA A 369 -12.06 2.53 0.05
C ALA A 369 -12.55 2.64 -1.41
N ASP A 370 -13.26 3.73 -1.75
CA ASP A 370 -13.75 4.00 -3.10
C ASP A 370 -12.74 4.79 -3.97
N GLY A 371 -11.50 4.98 -3.48
CA GLY A 371 -10.43 5.70 -4.18
C GLY A 371 -10.52 7.23 -4.06
N THR A 372 -11.53 7.78 -3.40
CA THR A 372 -11.63 9.21 -3.10
C THR A 372 -10.83 9.56 -1.84
N TYR A 373 -10.67 10.85 -1.57
CA TYR A 373 -9.98 11.34 -0.36
C TYR A 373 -10.92 12.12 0.53
N LYS A 374 -10.70 12.07 1.83
CA LYS A 374 -11.22 13.06 2.77
C LYS A 374 -10.08 13.77 3.47
N LEU A 375 -10.28 15.06 3.76
CA LEU A 375 -9.35 15.88 4.51
C LEU A 375 -9.95 16.15 5.89
N VAL A 376 -9.26 15.72 6.95
CA VAL A 376 -9.73 15.91 8.34
C VAL A 376 -8.77 16.84 9.05
N ASN A 377 -9.27 17.93 9.62
CA ASN A 377 -8.47 18.79 10.48
C ASN A 377 -8.29 18.11 11.84
N PRO A 378 -7.05 17.75 12.26
CA PRO A 378 -6.82 16.97 13.48
C PRO A 378 -7.15 17.73 14.77
N ASN A 379 -7.16 19.09 14.75
CA ASN A 379 -7.53 19.89 15.90
C ASN A 379 -9.02 19.79 16.25
N SER A 380 -9.87 19.69 15.22
CA SER A 380 -11.33 19.59 15.40
C SER A 380 -11.86 18.16 15.26
N GLY A 381 -11.10 17.24 14.63
CA GLY A 381 -11.57 15.91 14.22
C GLY A 381 -12.60 15.95 13.09
N LYS A 382 -12.80 17.10 12.43
CA LYS A 382 -13.85 17.33 11.43
C LYS A 382 -13.30 17.31 10.00
N ALA A 383 -14.16 16.89 9.06
CA ALA A 383 -13.85 16.80 7.65
C ALA A 383 -14.05 18.13 6.91
N LEU A 384 -13.23 18.37 5.87
CA LEU A 384 -13.44 19.42 4.89
C LEU A 384 -14.72 19.12 4.11
N ASP A 385 -15.70 19.99 4.19
CA ASP A 385 -17.09 19.75 3.82
C ASP A 385 -17.65 20.88 2.94
N VAL A 386 -18.38 20.50 1.90
CA VAL A 386 -19.15 21.45 1.10
C VAL A 386 -20.49 21.71 1.79
N SER A 387 -20.70 22.93 2.24
CA SER A 387 -21.86 23.32 3.03
C SER A 387 -23.17 22.84 2.43
N SER A 388 -24.00 22.16 3.26
CA SER A 388 -25.31 21.63 2.89
C SER A 388 -25.30 20.70 1.66
N SER A 389 -24.17 20.06 1.37
CA SER A 389 -23.96 19.26 0.14
C SER A 389 -24.29 20.03 -1.16
N GLY A 390 -24.15 21.35 -1.15
CA GLY A 390 -24.47 22.23 -2.28
C GLY A 390 -23.61 21.90 -3.51
N THR A 391 -24.18 22.14 -4.70
CA THR A 391 -23.50 21.87 -5.98
C THR A 391 -23.36 23.11 -6.86
N ALA A 392 -23.84 24.28 -6.41
CA ALA A 392 -23.72 25.53 -7.14
C ALA A 392 -22.32 26.13 -7.02
N ASN A 393 -21.90 26.91 -8.03
CA ASN A 393 -20.71 27.76 -7.92
C ASN A 393 -20.87 28.74 -6.76
N GLY A 394 -19.81 28.92 -5.97
CA GLY A 394 -19.81 29.77 -4.81
C GLY A 394 -20.34 29.10 -3.55
N THR A 395 -20.71 27.80 -3.59
CA THR A 395 -21.07 27.10 -2.34
C THR A 395 -19.86 27.06 -1.42
N ASN A 396 -20.10 27.46 -0.17
CA ASN A 396 -19.08 27.57 0.86
C ASN A 396 -18.44 26.24 1.23
N VAL A 397 -17.18 26.27 1.59
CA VAL A 397 -16.46 25.15 2.19
C VAL A 397 -16.20 25.44 3.67
N GLN A 398 -16.46 24.45 4.50
CA GLN A 398 -16.44 24.52 5.95
C GLN A 398 -15.80 23.26 6.52
N ILE A 399 -15.66 23.14 7.83
CA ILE A 399 -15.45 21.85 8.49
C ILE A 399 -16.77 21.37 9.10
N TRP A 400 -17.02 20.05 9.01
CA TRP A 400 -18.21 19.41 9.55
C TRP A 400 -17.89 18.01 10.08
N THR A 401 -18.70 17.54 11.04
CA THR A 401 -18.60 16.15 11.54
C THR A 401 -18.54 15.16 10.37
N ASP A 402 -17.54 14.26 10.39
CA ASP A 402 -17.35 13.25 9.34
C ASP A 402 -18.57 12.33 9.26
N ASN A 403 -19.30 12.39 8.14
CA ASN A 403 -20.49 11.62 7.88
C ASN A 403 -20.41 10.78 6.60
N GLY A 404 -19.22 10.78 5.93
CA GLY A 404 -18.93 9.96 4.75
C GLY A 404 -19.70 10.32 3.49
N THR A 405 -20.41 11.45 3.45
CA THR A 405 -21.18 11.90 2.27
C THR A 405 -20.27 12.40 1.14
N GLY A 406 -20.80 12.53 -0.07
CA GLY A 406 -20.08 13.08 -1.22
C GLY A 406 -19.60 14.53 -1.01
N ALA A 407 -20.25 15.29 -0.11
CA ALA A 407 -19.80 16.64 0.27
C ALA A 407 -18.39 16.65 0.90
N GLN A 408 -17.97 15.56 1.51
CA GLN A 408 -16.69 15.38 2.19
C GLN A 408 -15.67 14.56 1.40
N LYS A 409 -16.03 14.13 0.20
CA LYS A 409 -15.19 13.30 -0.67
C LYS A 409 -14.61 14.11 -1.82
N TRP A 410 -13.31 13.93 -2.05
CA TRP A 410 -12.54 14.70 -3.00
C TRP A 410 -11.68 13.79 -3.89
N ASN A 411 -11.65 14.06 -5.19
CA ASN A 411 -10.64 13.50 -6.09
C ASN A 411 -9.44 14.44 -6.12
N LEU A 412 -8.26 13.94 -5.80
CA LEU A 412 -7.00 14.69 -5.89
C LEU A 412 -6.36 14.44 -7.26
N VAL A 413 -6.46 15.43 -8.13
CA VAL A 413 -5.91 15.36 -9.50
C VAL A 413 -4.56 16.06 -9.51
N ARG A 414 -3.47 15.28 -9.63
CA ARG A 414 -2.12 15.84 -9.70
C ARG A 414 -1.91 16.54 -11.03
N LEU A 415 -1.37 17.74 -10.97
CA LEU A 415 -0.92 18.50 -12.12
C LEU A 415 0.55 18.22 -12.37
N GLN A 416 0.92 18.12 -13.63
CA GLN A 416 2.31 17.84 -14.03
C GLN A 416 3.20 19.05 -13.79
#